data_afd78ab37ac81e3b5fbabe50af40c01b
#
_entry.id   afd78ab37ac81e3b5fbabe50af40c01b
#
_cell.length_a   1.000
_cell.length_b   1.000
_cell.length_c   1.000
_cell.angle_alpha   90.00
_cell.angle_beta   90.00
_cell.angle_gamma   90.00
#
_symmetry.space_group_name_H-M   'P 1'
#
loop_
_entity.id
_entity.type
_entity.pdbx_description
1 polymer ?
#
loop_
_entity_poly.entity_id
_entity_poly.type
_entity_poly.pdbx_seq_one_letter_code
_entity_poly.pdbx_strand_id
1 'polypeptide(L)'
;MSSHCSDEKNSSSMTSESALIQFRKNVREYKLPSRPKINPQKRNIDRKKDLPITANLFQLKFKSDNFKFVLFSIEVLPEIADDTYTLLRSIYSKIGALLPPCFKKVVWAGKNCFAIIDEKNKKDYENFEIEIEVKGEKYNLKFYKVKDISFSNGDDFIGKNQKNKTIIENMIRNIIMANPKIIKFQDRTLFEINADNITNTTNKQYFYSGFITSVNITESGLYMLVNNVNKLITGKTVLRKMIEIRSKLREQKYNEKDICDEIRDYFKKHKTVLTIYSMHSYRIQDINFEQNPCNTDITYKDKDGLKTTIHLINYYKTQYNINIKDKNQPLIIAENNFQKNQTSNDKNYNIYLVPELVYLTGIEEENKSERHRNTVPNRIKDPNEKMKKIKGIFNLLNSENSKEIKNKKGDIIKLKSPKELSEEWGINLGSNLTFQGTIFPQPKLIFKGKDVFPENGRYRSANPFLSQEITNSNIFFVYDKNERNVDHRKLFWEIMKIFQEKKFMFSNDFHPNNVKEYPINNTSNWEEIKKSLLKIDNSENKFGIIFCSQRLEKMYVELKSFFNKQLQIPTQHVITKKLLDGRRGRTMMYNLVVKLM
;
A
#
# COMPACT_ATOMS: atom_id res chain seq x y z
N MET A 1 -8.30 61.33 18.44
CA MET A 1 -7.01 61.18 17.77
C MET A 1 -6.80 59.69 17.53
N SER A 2 -7.04 59.27 16.33
CA SER A 2 -7.00 57.94 15.80
C SER A 2 -5.62 57.63 15.23
N SER A 3 -5.05 56.50 15.56
CA SER A 3 -3.94 55.96 14.81
C SER A 3 -4.34 54.59 14.26
N HIS A 4 -4.62 54.58 12.97
CA HIS A 4 -4.76 53.36 12.17
C HIS A 4 -3.39 52.70 12.08
N CYS A 5 -3.34 51.41 12.43
CA CYS A 5 -2.26 50.50 12.06
C CYS A 5 -2.82 49.52 11.05
N SER A 6 -2.32 49.61 9.83
CA SER A 6 -2.67 48.75 8.70
C SER A 6 -1.82 47.49 8.77
N ASP A 7 -2.41 46.36 9.14
CA ASP A 7 -1.81 45.03 8.99
C ASP A 7 -2.09 44.51 7.58
N GLU A 8 -1.13 44.62 6.70
CA GLU A 8 -1.08 43.91 5.44
C GLU A 8 -0.82 42.43 5.71
N LYS A 9 -1.86 41.60 5.53
CA LYS A 9 -1.75 40.16 5.55
C LYS A 9 -1.10 39.67 4.25
N ASN A 10 0.16 39.28 4.34
CA ASN A 10 0.81 38.45 3.34
C ASN A 10 0.12 37.05 3.28
N SER A 11 -0.82 36.88 2.37
CA SER A 11 -1.36 35.59 2.01
C SER A 11 -0.44 34.93 0.99
N SER A 12 0.61 34.23 1.45
CA SER A 12 1.34 33.30 0.61
C SER A 12 0.42 32.13 0.24
N SER A 13 0.12 31.99 -1.04
CA SER A 13 -0.63 30.86 -1.59
C SER A 13 0.14 29.56 -1.34
N MET A 14 -0.29 28.77 -0.36
CA MET A 14 0.23 27.44 -0.15
C MET A 14 -0.06 26.59 -1.40
N THR A 15 0.97 25.99 -1.98
CA THR A 15 0.82 25.03 -3.07
C THR A 15 0.01 23.82 -2.58
N SER A 16 -0.75 23.19 -3.49
CA SER A 16 -1.61 22.04 -3.17
C SER A 16 -0.84 20.90 -2.48
N GLU A 17 0.43 20.79 -2.74
CA GLU A 17 1.32 19.79 -2.17
C GLU A 17 1.71 20.12 -0.71
N SER A 18 1.96 21.36 -0.40
CA SER A 18 2.23 21.82 0.98
C SER A 18 0.99 21.68 1.87
N ALA A 19 -0.20 21.97 1.34
CA ALA A 19 -1.46 21.77 2.04
C ALA A 19 -1.72 20.27 2.34
N LEU A 20 -1.36 19.38 1.43
CA LEU A 20 -1.48 17.92 1.59
C LEU A 20 -0.49 17.36 2.62
N ILE A 21 0.72 17.92 2.66
CA ILE A 21 1.74 17.59 3.66
C ILE A 21 1.29 18.06 5.05
N GLN A 22 0.76 19.27 5.15
CA GLN A 22 0.23 19.83 6.40
C GLN A 22 -1.00 19.02 6.87
N PHE A 23 -1.91 18.65 5.98
CA PHE A 23 -3.04 17.79 6.29
C PHE A 23 -2.59 16.41 6.81
N ARG A 24 -1.60 15.78 6.15
CA ARG A 24 -1.04 14.50 6.58
C ARG A 24 -0.33 14.62 7.94
N LYS A 25 0.32 15.74 8.23
CA LYS A 25 0.96 16.03 9.52
C LYS A 25 -0.10 16.19 10.60
N ASN A 26 -1.14 16.98 10.34
CA ASN A 26 -2.25 17.20 11.27
C ASN A 26 -3.03 15.90 11.57
N VAL A 27 -3.24 15.03 10.56
CA VAL A 27 -3.88 13.71 10.75
C VAL A 27 -3.02 12.78 11.59
N ARG A 28 -1.67 12.85 11.48
CA ARG A 28 -0.76 12.06 12.33
C ARG A 28 -0.70 12.55 13.77
N GLU A 29 -0.94 13.84 14.00
CA GLU A 29 -0.95 14.46 15.32
C GLU A 29 -2.35 14.41 15.97
N TYR A 30 -3.39 14.03 15.21
CA TYR A 30 -4.74 13.91 15.72
C TYR A 30 -4.80 12.75 16.71
N LYS A 31 -4.82 13.09 18.01
CA LYS A 31 -5.10 12.11 19.07
C LYS A 31 -6.55 11.72 18.95
N LEU A 32 -6.82 10.52 18.45
CA LEU A 32 -8.15 9.97 18.53
C LEU A 32 -8.60 10.03 20.00
N PRO A 33 -9.77 10.60 20.28
CA PRO A 33 -10.29 10.59 21.63
C PRO A 33 -10.34 9.14 22.10
N SER A 34 -9.98 8.90 23.36
CA SER A 34 -10.13 7.58 23.96
C SER A 34 -11.57 7.12 23.72
N ARG A 35 -11.73 5.90 23.20
CA ARG A 35 -13.08 5.34 23.02
C ARG A 35 -13.80 5.44 24.37
N PRO A 36 -15.00 6.04 24.42
CA PRO A 36 -15.78 6.03 25.63
C PRO A 36 -15.97 4.57 26.05
N LYS A 37 -15.70 4.25 27.31
CA LYS A 37 -15.99 2.93 27.87
C LYS A 37 -17.48 2.67 27.65
N ILE A 38 -17.80 1.88 26.65
CA ILE A 38 -19.18 1.53 26.33
C ILE A 38 -19.62 0.57 27.43
N ASN A 39 -20.49 1.05 28.31
CA ASN A 39 -21.13 0.18 29.29
C ASN A 39 -21.97 -0.86 28.53
N PRO A 40 -21.60 -2.15 28.54
CA PRO A 40 -22.34 -3.17 27.80
C PRO A 40 -23.79 -3.33 28.25
N GLN A 41 -24.11 -2.88 29.46
CA GLN A 41 -25.47 -2.98 30.04
C GLN A 41 -26.46 -1.93 29.45
N LYS A 42 -26.00 -0.86 28.81
CA LYS A 42 -26.87 0.18 28.22
C LYS A 42 -27.27 -0.06 26.76
N ARG A 43 -26.81 -1.14 26.14
CA ARG A 43 -27.28 -1.51 24.79
C ARG A 43 -28.49 -2.43 24.92
N ASN A 44 -29.68 -1.88 24.81
CA ASN A 44 -30.91 -2.63 24.47
C ASN A 44 -30.83 -3.11 23.00
N ILE A 45 -29.80 -3.88 22.68
CA ILE A 45 -29.75 -4.63 21.43
C ILE A 45 -30.31 -6.00 21.82
N ASP A 46 -31.42 -6.40 21.19
CA ASP A 46 -31.92 -7.77 21.28
C ASP A 46 -30.79 -8.72 20.88
N ARG A 47 -30.08 -9.23 21.91
CA ARG A 47 -28.96 -10.17 21.74
C ARG A 47 -29.55 -11.52 21.34
N LYS A 48 -29.78 -11.69 20.05
CA LYS A 48 -30.42 -12.94 19.57
C LYS A 48 -29.53 -14.16 19.66
N LYS A 49 -28.21 -14.07 19.66
CA LYS A 49 -27.24 -15.16 19.97
C LYS A 49 -25.83 -14.58 20.05
N ASP A 50 -25.07 -14.96 21.08
CA ASP A 50 -23.64 -14.75 21.11
C ASP A 50 -22.97 -15.81 20.22
N LEU A 51 -22.12 -15.37 19.29
CA LEU A 51 -21.37 -16.21 18.37
C LEU A 51 -19.87 -16.10 18.71
N PRO A 52 -19.17 -17.24 18.95
CA PRO A 52 -17.73 -17.16 19.11
C PRO A 52 -17.06 -16.72 17.81
N ILE A 53 -16.27 -15.64 17.89
CA ILE A 53 -15.49 -15.09 16.78
C ILE A 53 -14.02 -15.35 17.04
N THR A 54 -13.33 -15.91 16.07
CA THR A 54 -11.89 -16.08 16.08
C THR A 54 -11.24 -15.04 15.17
N ALA A 55 -10.34 -14.23 15.74
CA ALA A 55 -9.59 -13.24 14.98
C ALA A 55 -8.25 -13.79 14.49
N ASN A 56 -7.70 -13.16 13.45
CA ASN A 56 -6.34 -13.41 12.98
C ASN A 56 -5.28 -12.64 13.80
N LEU A 57 -5.53 -12.54 15.09
CA LEU A 57 -4.67 -11.96 16.13
C LEU A 57 -4.14 -13.08 17.01
N PHE A 58 -2.83 -13.19 17.10
CA PHE A 58 -2.14 -14.21 17.91
C PHE A 58 -1.47 -13.53 19.09
N GLN A 59 -1.72 -14.04 20.28
CA GLN A 59 -1.14 -13.48 21.50
C GLN A 59 0.39 -13.56 21.43
N LEU A 60 1.06 -12.45 21.66
CA LEU A 60 2.51 -12.39 21.84
C LEU A 60 2.83 -12.53 23.31
N LYS A 61 3.55 -13.60 23.66
CA LYS A 61 4.05 -13.86 24.99
C LYS A 61 5.56 -13.72 25.00
N PHE A 62 6.08 -13.08 26.02
CA PHE A 62 7.51 -12.96 26.26
C PHE A 62 7.85 -13.71 27.54
N LYS A 63 8.86 -14.58 27.47
CA LYS A 63 9.46 -15.20 28.64
C LYS A 63 10.41 -14.18 29.26
N SER A 64 10.11 -13.76 30.49
CA SER A 64 10.92 -12.73 31.18
C SER A 64 11.84 -13.29 32.27
N ASP A 65 11.88 -14.62 32.44
CA ASP A 65 12.36 -15.23 33.68
C ASP A 65 13.84 -14.97 34.02
N ASN A 66 14.66 -14.52 33.03
CA ASN A 66 16.08 -14.24 33.26
C ASN A 66 16.60 -12.98 32.53
N PHE A 67 15.74 -12.22 31.87
CA PHE A 67 16.16 -11.08 31.07
C PHE A 67 15.30 -9.85 31.35
N LYS A 68 15.98 -8.70 31.41
CA LYS A 68 15.32 -7.41 31.51
C LYS A 68 15.23 -6.77 30.11
N PHE A 69 14.04 -6.35 29.75
CA PHE A 69 13.81 -5.61 28.50
C PHE A 69 13.92 -4.12 28.78
N VAL A 70 14.78 -3.44 28.02
CA VAL A 70 15.05 -2.02 28.21
C VAL A 70 14.97 -1.25 26.89
N LEU A 71 14.35 -0.09 26.94
CA LEU A 71 14.34 0.86 25.83
C LEU A 71 15.43 1.91 26.06
N PHE A 72 16.26 2.12 25.04
CA PHE A 72 17.27 3.16 25.00
C PHE A 72 16.95 4.20 23.91
N SER A 73 17.26 5.45 24.19
CA SER A 73 17.42 6.52 23.20
C SER A 73 18.90 6.67 22.87
N ILE A 74 19.23 6.97 21.63
CA ILE A 74 20.61 7.07 21.15
C ILE A 74 20.80 8.45 20.55
N GLU A 75 21.74 9.19 21.09
CA GLU A 75 22.26 10.41 20.50
C GLU A 75 23.50 10.07 19.68
N VAL A 76 23.60 10.58 18.48
CA VAL A 76 24.73 10.35 17.57
C VAL A 76 25.41 11.66 17.28
N LEU A 77 26.69 11.78 17.59
CA LEU A 77 27.51 12.96 17.37
C LEU A 77 28.65 12.63 16.38
N PRO A 78 28.88 13.45 15.33
CA PRO A 78 28.08 14.62 14.92
C PRO A 78 26.64 14.26 14.59
N GLU A 79 25.74 15.25 14.73
CA GLU A 79 24.31 15.01 14.55
C GLU A 79 24.01 14.52 13.13
N ILE A 80 23.30 13.40 13.05
CA ILE A 80 22.86 12.80 11.79
C ILE A 80 21.40 13.18 11.57
N ALA A 81 21.09 13.73 10.39
CA ALA A 81 19.72 14.03 10.00
C ALA A 81 18.85 12.77 10.09
N ASP A 82 17.61 12.92 10.55
CA ASP A 82 16.67 11.79 10.79
C ASP A 82 16.44 10.88 9.57
N ASP A 83 16.80 11.37 8.39
CA ASP A 83 16.59 10.72 7.09
C ASP A 83 17.75 9.84 6.63
N THR A 84 18.87 9.84 7.32
CA THR A 84 20.06 9.07 6.96
C THR A 84 20.04 7.64 7.53
N TYR A 85 18.93 6.95 7.28
CA TYR A 85 18.71 5.58 7.77
C TYR A 85 19.83 4.59 7.38
N THR A 86 20.47 4.78 6.23
CA THR A 86 21.60 3.97 5.77
C THR A 86 22.85 4.16 6.58
N LEU A 87 23.17 5.40 6.95
CA LEU A 87 24.33 5.68 7.78
C LEU A 87 24.13 5.11 9.18
N LEU A 88 22.97 5.33 9.78
CA LEU A 88 22.61 4.70 11.05
C LEU A 88 22.71 3.17 10.99
N ARG A 89 22.23 2.55 9.92
CA ARG A 89 22.36 1.09 9.73
C ARG A 89 23.81 0.65 9.64
N SER A 90 24.66 1.40 8.94
CA SER A 90 26.10 1.12 8.85
C SER A 90 26.78 1.26 10.20
N ILE A 91 26.43 2.30 10.96
CA ILE A 91 26.86 2.53 12.33
C ILE A 91 26.47 1.32 13.21
N TYR A 92 25.18 0.98 13.24
CA TYR A 92 24.66 -0.11 14.08
C TYR A 92 25.20 -1.49 13.71
N SER A 93 25.57 -1.72 12.46
CA SER A 93 26.19 -2.99 12.06
C SER A 93 27.60 -3.20 12.66
N LYS A 94 28.27 -2.12 13.02
CA LYS A 94 29.61 -2.17 13.63
C LYS A 94 29.60 -2.18 15.16
N ILE A 95 28.53 -1.70 15.78
CA ILE A 95 28.44 -1.55 17.25
C ILE A 95 28.28 -2.88 17.97
N GLY A 96 27.75 -3.91 17.33
CA GLY A 96 27.35 -5.15 18.01
C GLY A 96 28.43 -5.79 18.89
N ALA A 97 29.70 -5.69 18.48
CA ALA A 97 30.83 -6.20 19.25
C ALA A 97 31.33 -5.25 20.37
N LEU A 98 30.89 -3.98 20.34
CA LEU A 98 31.32 -2.94 21.28
C LEU A 98 30.31 -2.69 22.39
N LEU A 99 29.12 -3.29 22.30
CA LEU A 99 28.11 -3.20 23.32
C LEU A 99 28.59 -3.85 24.64
N PRO A 100 28.19 -3.33 25.80
CA PRO A 100 28.50 -3.95 27.09
C PRO A 100 28.09 -5.42 27.12
N PRO A 101 28.85 -6.29 27.80
CA PRO A 101 28.60 -7.75 27.83
C PRO A 101 27.22 -8.16 28.35
N CYS A 102 26.55 -7.26 29.10
CA CYS A 102 25.19 -7.47 29.57
C CYS A 102 24.14 -7.37 28.46
N PHE A 103 24.47 -6.78 27.30
CA PHE A 103 23.55 -6.71 26.15
C PHE A 103 23.51 -8.05 25.41
N LYS A 104 22.48 -8.84 25.65
CA LYS A 104 22.31 -10.14 24.98
C LYS A 104 21.80 -9.98 23.56
N LYS A 105 20.82 -9.10 23.36
CA LYS A 105 20.18 -8.84 22.07
C LYS A 105 19.76 -7.38 21.95
N VAL A 106 19.86 -6.84 20.74
CA VAL A 106 19.45 -5.46 20.45
C VAL A 106 18.72 -5.39 19.11
N VAL A 107 17.62 -4.64 19.09
CA VAL A 107 16.90 -4.26 17.86
C VAL A 107 16.89 -2.74 17.72
N TRP A 108 17.35 -2.28 16.58
CA TRP A 108 17.48 -0.86 16.26
C TRP A 108 16.24 -0.32 15.57
N ALA A 109 15.82 0.88 15.93
CA ALA A 109 14.70 1.59 15.32
C ALA A 109 14.97 3.11 15.28
N GLY A 110 15.63 3.58 14.24
CA GLY A 110 16.10 4.96 14.16
C GLY A 110 17.08 5.28 15.30
N LYS A 111 16.92 6.40 15.97
CA LYS A 111 17.70 6.80 17.15
C LYS A 111 17.24 6.13 18.46
N ASN A 112 16.59 4.97 18.38
CA ASN A 112 16.20 4.18 19.55
C ASN A 112 16.60 2.73 19.36
N CYS A 113 16.82 2.02 20.46
CA CYS A 113 16.95 0.58 20.44
C CYS A 113 16.21 -0.08 21.60
N PHE A 114 15.87 -1.33 21.35
CA PHE A 114 15.27 -2.22 22.35
C PHE A 114 16.25 -3.34 22.63
N ALA A 115 16.60 -3.52 23.87
CA ALA A 115 17.61 -4.49 24.30
C ALA A 115 17.10 -5.47 25.34
N ILE A 116 17.62 -6.70 25.28
CA ILE A 116 17.54 -7.65 26.38
C ILE A 116 18.83 -7.52 27.18
N ILE A 117 18.73 -7.20 28.46
CA ILE A 117 19.84 -7.06 29.39
C ILE A 117 19.89 -8.26 30.31
N ASP A 118 21.04 -8.91 30.41
CA ASP A 118 21.29 -9.98 31.37
C ASP A 118 21.63 -9.37 32.74
N GLU A 119 20.74 -9.55 33.69
CA GLU A 119 20.92 -8.97 35.04
C GLU A 119 22.08 -9.60 35.85
N LYS A 120 22.56 -10.78 35.44
CA LYS A 120 23.67 -11.45 36.13
C LYS A 120 25.02 -10.75 35.90
N ASN A 121 25.14 -9.98 34.81
CA ASN A 121 26.36 -9.28 34.39
C ASN A 121 26.26 -7.76 34.59
N LYS A 122 25.68 -7.34 35.69
CA LYS A 122 25.39 -5.94 36.01
C LYS A 122 26.66 -5.09 36.14
N LYS A 123 27.07 -4.39 35.08
CA LYS A 123 27.81 -3.13 35.10
C LYS A 123 26.84 -2.04 34.65
N ASP A 124 27.07 -0.81 35.08
CA ASP A 124 26.23 0.35 34.71
C ASP A 124 26.00 0.40 33.20
N TYR A 125 24.77 0.12 32.80
CA TYR A 125 24.33 0.19 31.41
C TYR A 125 23.30 1.31 31.19
N GLU A 126 23.02 2.12 32.20
CA GLU A 126 21.97 3.13 32.12
C GLU A 126 22.34 4.29 31.20
N ASN A 127 23.63 4.68 31.24
CA ASN A 127 24.21 5.68 30.34
C ASN A 127 25.63 5.24 29.97
N PHE A 128 25.91 5.12 28.69
CA PHE A 128 27.25 4.77 28.20
C PHE A 128 27.46 5.34 26.80
N GLU A 129 28.73 5.44 26.43
CA GLU A 129 29.15 5.98 25.13
C GLU A 129 29.96 4.95 24.37
N ILE A 130 29.82 4.97 23.04
CA ILE A 130 30.60 4.13 22.11
C ILE A 130 31.13 5.00 20.99
N GLU A 131 32.45 5.04 20.84
CA GLU A 131 33.09 5.67 19.71
C GLU A 131 33.30 4.67 18.59
N ILE A 132 32.97 5.02 17.36
CA ILE A 132 33.18 4.21 16.18
C ILE A 132 33.64 5.04 15.00
N GLU A 133 34.35 4.41 14.08
CA GLU A 133 34.69 5.01 12.81
C GLU A 133 33.91 4.33 11.68
N VAL A 134 33.20 5.12 10.89
CA VAL A 134 32.43 4.66 9.73
C VAL A 134 32.79 5.52 8.53
N LYS A 135 33.32 4.92 7.49
CA LYS A 135 33.72 5.60 6.24
C LYS A 135 34.77 6.73 6.43
N GLY A 136 35.67 6.59 7.42
CA GLY A 136 36.68 7.61 7.73
C GLY A 136 36.19 8.73 8.63
N GLU A 137 34.92 8.72 9.05
CA GLU A 137 34.37 9.69 10.01
C GLU A 137 34.16 9.02 11.36
N LYS A 138 34.50 9.74 12.43
CA LYS A 138 34.32 9.30 13.81
C LYS A 138 32.94 9.72 14.30
N TYR A 139 32.24 8.78 14.91
CA TYR A 139 30.95 8.99 15.54
C TYR A 139 31.00 8.59 16.99
N ASN A 140 30.46 9.43 17.85
CA ASN A 140 30.22 9.10 19.26
C ASN A 140 28.72 8.86 19.47
N LEU A 141 28.38 7.68 19.99
CA LEU A 141 27.01 7.29 20.28
C LEU A 141 26.81 7.26 21.79
N LYS A 142 25.90 8.11 22.24
CA LYS A 142 25.49 8.16 23.65
C LYS A 142 24.17 7.42 23.83
N PHE A 143 24.18 6.44 24.70
CA PHE A 143 23.03 5.63 25.03
C PHE A 143 22.42 6.10 26.34
N TYR A 144 21.13 6.40 26.29
CA TYR A 144 20.36 6.81 27.47
C TYR A 144 19.22 5.81 27.71
N LYS A 145 19.19 5.21 28.88
CA LYS A 145 18.07 4.37 29.31
C LYS A 145 16.81 5.21 29.43
N VAL A 146 15.78 4.85 28.67
CA VAL A 146 14.48 5.53 28.72
C VAL A 146 13.60 4.90 29.78
N LYS A 147 13.43 3.58 29.74
CA LYS A 147 12.62 2.83 30.69
C LYS A 147 12.86 1.33 30.59
N ASP A 148 12.55 0.65 31.70
CA ASP A 148 12.40 -0.80 31.72
C ASP A 148 11.02 -1.16 31.14
N ILE A 149 10.94 -2.30 30.49
CA ILE A 149 9.74 -2.74 29.80
C ILE A 149 9.29 -4.07 30.37
N SER A 150 8.06 -4.10 30.85
CA SER A 150 7.35 -5.31 31.22
C SER A 150 6.26 -5.58 30.20
N PHE A 151 6.20 -6.82 29.69
CA PHE A 151 5.13 -7.24 28.77
C PHE A 151 3.90 -7.80 29.49
N SER A 152 3.92 -7.85 30.81
CA SER A 152 2.76 -8.27 31.59
C SER A 152 1.61 -7.26 31.58
N ASN A 153 1.91 -5.99 31.36
CA ASN A 153 0.94 -4.91 31.23
C ASN A 153 1.10 -4.24 29.86
N GLY A 154 0.34 -4.70 28.86
CA GLY A 154 0.40 -4.19 27.49
C GLY A 154 0.18 -2.67 27.35
N ASP A 155 -0.40 -2.02 28.34
CA ASP A 155 -0.72 -0.59 28.33
C ASP A 155 0.52 0.31 28.48
N ASP A 156 1.55 -0.13 29.19
CA ASP A 156 2.72 0.72 29.48
C ASP A 156 3.73 0.79 28.32
N PHE A 157 3.80 -0.24 27.50
CA PHE A 157 4.82 -0.34 26.48
C PHE A 157 4.55 0.51 25.26
N ILE A 158 3.31 0.49 24.75
CA ILE A 158 2.95 1.15 23.49
C ILE A 158 2.08 2.38 23.73
N GLY A 159 1.60 2.59 24.95
CA GLY A 159 0.53 3.50 25.35
C GLY A 159 0.50 4.91 24.75
N LYS A 160 1.58 5.40 24.16
CA LYS A 160 1.62 6.71 23.47
C LYS A 160 2.67 6.79 22.35
N ASN A 161 3.46 5.74 22.10
CA ASN A 161 4.59 5.87 21.16
C ASN A 161 4.58 4.77 20.10
N GLN A 162 4.13 5.12 18.89
CA GLN A 162 4.14 4.24 17.71
C GLN A 162 5.55 3.68 17.38
N LYS A 163 6.62 4.34 17.86
CA LYS A 163 8.00 3.89 17.66
C LYS A 163 8.27 2.55 18.35
N ASN A 164 7.69 2.33 19.51
CA ASN A 164 7.87 1.07 20.26
C ASN A 164 7.21 -0.12 19.54
N LYS A 165 6.05 0.09 18.92
CA LYS A 165 5.39 -0.90 18.08
C LYS A 165 6.29 -1.36 16.94
N THR A 166 6.94 -0.41 16.26
CA THR A 166 7.84 -0.67 15.12
C THR A 166 9.04 -1.53 15.53
N ILE A 167 9.54 -1.39 16.76
CA ILE A 167 10.65 -2.20 17.29
C ILE A 167 10.25 -3.68 17.34
N ILE A 168 9.10 -3.99 17.96
CA ILE A 168 8.62 -5.38 18.03
C ILE A 168 8.30 -5.94 16.64
N GLU A 169 7.70 -5.14 15.76
CA GLU A 169 7.45 -5.55 14.38
C GLU A 169 8.75 -5.89 13.64
N ASN A 170 9.80 -5.11 13.83
CA ASN A 170 11.12 -5.37 13.25
C ASN A 170 11.76 -6.62 13.85
N MET A 171 11.67 -6.81 15.16
CA MET A 171 12.17 -7.98 15.84
C MET A 171 11.55 -9.28 15.29
N ILE A 172 10.22 -9.35 15.25
CA ILE A 172 9.49 -10.50 14.71
C ILE A 172 9.85 -10.73 13.24
N ARG A 173 9.92 -9.67 12.47
CA ARG A 173 10.30 -9.75 11.05
C ARG A 173 11.71 -10.29 10.86
N ASN A 174 12.68 -9.87 11.66
CA ASN A 174 14.04 -10.36 11.61
C ASN A 174 14.11 -11.85 11.95
N ILE A 175 13.34 -12.30 12.94
CA ILE A 175 13.22 -13.73 13.27
C ILE A 175 12.70 -14.52 12.07
N ILE A 176 11.59 -14.11 11.46
CA ILE A 176 11.01 -14.82 10.32
C ILE A 176 11.95 -14.79 9.11
N MET A 177 12.63 -13.67 8.87
CA MET A 177 13.60 -13.53 7.76
C MET A 177 14.87 -14.35 7.93
N ALA A 178 15.14 -14.89 9.10
CA ALA A 178 16.24 -15.84 9.30
C ALA A 178 15.99 -17.17 8.57
N ASN A 179 14.75 -17.49 8.26
CA ASN A 179 14.42 -18.65 7.43
C ASN A 179 14.92 -18.45 5.98
N PRO A 180 15.71 -19.38 5.39
CA PRO A 180 16.22 -19.26 4.03
C PRO A 180 15.13 -19.21 2.96
N LYS A 181 13.96 -19.78 3.23
CA LYS A 181 12.83 -19.80 2.31
C LYS A 181 12.02 -18.52 2.29
N ILE A 182 12.38 -17.52 3.13
CA ILE A 182 11.66 -16.25 3.21
C ILE A 182 12.39 -15.15 2.47
N ILE A 183 11.66 -14.46 1.61
CA ILE A 183 12.11 -13.25 0.91
C ILE A 183 11.22 -12.06 1.27
N LYS A 184 11.82 -10.88 1.21
CA LYS A 184 11.14 -9.61 1.41
C LYS A 184 10.99 -8.89 0.09
N PHE A 185 9.76 -8.66 -0.37
CA PHE A 185 9.53 -7.87 -1.60
C PHE A 185 9.37 -6.37 -1.34
N GLN A 186 8.70 -6.01 -0.26
CA GLN A 186 8.47 -4.61 0.15
C GLN A 186 8.38 -4.54 1.67
N ASP A 187 8.43 -3.34 2.23
CA ASP A 187 8.69 -3.05 3.64
C ASP A 187 8.03 -3.93 4.70
N ARG A 188 6.83 -4.45 4.48
CA ARG A 188 6.09 -5.22 5.49
C ARG A 188 5.61 -6.58 5.00
N THR A 189 5.93 -6.95 3.77
CA THR A 189 5.46 -8.22 3.18
C THR A 189 6.59 -9.22 3.10
N LEU A 190 6.35 -10.40 3.64
CA LEU A 190 7.25 -11.55 3.64
C LEU A 190 6.64 -12.64 2.77
N PHE A 191 7.40 -13.16 1.82
CA PHE A 191 6.95 -14.21 0.92
C PHE A 191 7.79 -15.45 1.10
N GLU A 192 7.15 -16.59 1.03
CA GLU A 192 7.79 -17.89 1.11
C GLU A 192 8.22 -18.33 -0.29
N ILE A 193 9.53 -18.60 -0.47
CA ILE A 193 10.06 -19.23 -1.68
C ILE A 193 9.95 -20.74 -1.49
N ASN A 194 8.76 -21.30 -1.73
CA ASN A 194 8.59 -22.73 -1.73
C ASN A 194 8.21 -23.18 -3.13
N ALA A 195 8.81 -24.25 -3.65
CA ALA A 195 8.45 -24.81 -4.95
C ALA A 195 6.96 -25.15 -5.02
N ASP A 196 6.37 -25.57 -3.90
CA ASP A 196 4.95 -25.91 -3.79
C ASP A 196 4.02 -24.68 -3.74
N ASN A 197 4.55 -23.50 -3.44
CA ASN A 197 3.80 -22.24 -3.39
C ASN A 197 3.88 -21.44 -4.71
N ILE A 198 4.67 -21.90 -5.67
CA ILE A 198 4.75 -21.31 -7.00
C ILE A 198 3.76 -22.04 -7.89
N THR A 199 2.60 -21.47 -8.09
CA THR A 199 1.62 -21.99 -9.05
C THR A 199 1.90 -21.42 -10.43
N ASN A 200 2.26 -22.28 -11.38
CA ASN A 200 2.37 -21.92 -12.77
C ASN A 200 0.96 -21.78 -13.37
N THR A 201 0.69 -20.62 -13.95
CA THR A 201 -0.52 -20.42 -14.76
C THR A 201 -0.21 -20.69 -16.23
N THR A 202 -1.23 -20.87 -17.04
CA THR A 202 -1.12 -21.07 -18.50
C THR A 202 -0.30 -19.98 -19.18
N ASN A 203 -0.23 -18.78 -18.60
CA ASN A 203 0.50 -17.63 -19.12
C ASN A 203 1.89 -17.43 -18.47
N LYS A 204 2.48 -18.47 -17.90
CA LYS A 204 3.79 -18.41 -17.21
C LYS A 204 3.85 -17.29 -16.16
N GLN A 205 2.83 -17.19 -15.34
CA GLN A 205 2.80 -16.29 -14.19
C GLN A 205 3.06 -17.10 -12.92
N TYR A 206 3.76 -16.48 -11.96
CA TYR A 206 4.12 -17.11 -10.70
C TYR A 206 3.43 -16.38 -9.55
N PHE A 207 2.78 -17.13 -8.68
CA PHE A 207 2.18 -16.61 -7.47
C PHE A 207 3.03 -16.98 -6.27
N TYR A 208 3.55 -15.95 -5.59
CA TYR A 208 4.19 -16.10 -4.30
C TYR A 208 3.16 -15.86 -3.20
N SER A 209 2.97 -16.86 -2.36
CA SER A 209 2.16 -16.72 -1.15
C SER A 209 3.03 -16.19 -0.01
N GLY A 210 2.47 -15.35 0.83
CA GLY A 210 3.22 -14.74 1.91
C GLY A 210 2.33 -14.16 3.00
N PHE A 211 2.96 -13.41 3.88
CA PHE A 211 2.34 -12.83 5.06
C PHE A 211 2.64 -11.34 5.18
N ILE A 212 1.68 -10.61 5.70
CA ILE A 212 1.87 -9.30 6.28
C ILE A 212 1.60 -9.40 7.77
N THR A 213 2.51 -8.86 8.58
CA THR A 213 2.39 -8.89 10.03
C THR A 213 2.37 -7.48 10.58
N SER A 214 1.60 -7.27 11.63
CA SER A 214 1.65 -6.05 12.45
C SER A 214 1.36 -6.38 13.90
N VAL A 215 1.89 -5.58 14.81
CA VAL A 215 1.64 -5.72 16.24
C VAL A 215 0.51 -4.81 16.64
N ASN A 216 -0.43 -5.32 17.41
CA ASN A 216 -1.56 -4.57 17.95
C ASN A 216 -1.68 -4.81 19.46
N ILE A 217 -2.12 -3.76 20.14
CA ILE A 217 -2.49 -3.86 21.55
C ILE A 217 -4.00 -3.89 21.64
N THR A 218 -4.46 -4.75 22.50
CA THR A 218 -5.85 -4.84 22.92
C THR A 218 -5.92 -4.75 24.44
N GLU A 219 -7.11 -4.63 24.99
CA GLU A 219 -7.33 -4.67 26.45
C GLU A 219 -6.83 -5.98 27.10
N SER A 220 -6.73 -7.06 26.31
CA SER A 220 -6.26 -8.38 26.75
C SER A 220 -4.77 -8.63 26.52
N GLY A 221 -4.02 -7.63 26.05
CA GLY A 221 -2.57 -7.71 25.89
C GLY A 221 -2.06 -7.46 24.48
N LEU A 222 -0.85 -7.91 24.22
CA LEU A 222 -0.12 -7.71 22.97
C LEU A 222 -0.43 -8.84 21.98
N TYR A 223 -0.79 -8.48 20.76
CA TYR A 223 -1.13 -9.44 19.71
C TYR A 223 -0.39 -9.13 18.40
N MET A 224 0.02 -10.18 17.73
CA MET A 224 0.47 -10.11 16.35
C MET A 224 -0.71 -10.38 15.40
N LEU A 225 -1.06 -9.39 14.59
CA LEU A 225 -1.97 -9.58 13.47
C LEU A 225 -1.20 -10.21 12.32
N VAL A 226 -1.76 -11.27 11.75
CA VAL A 226 -1.21 -11.94 10.57
C VAL A 226 -2.26 -11.98 9.48
N ASN A 227 -1.89 -11.60 8.27
CA ASN A 227 -2.77 -11.75 7.11
C ASN A 227 -2.00 -12.34 5.94
N ASN A 228 -2.70 -13.11 5.10
CA ASN A 228 -2.14 -13.63 3.86
C ASN A 228 -2.09 -12.54 2.80
N VAL A 229 -1.00 -12.55 2.05
CA VAL A 229 -0.81 -11.74 0.85
C VAL A 229 -0.30 -12.61 -0.27
N ASN A 230 -0.68 -12.27 -1.49
CA ASN A 230 -0.17 -12.96 -2.68
C ASN A 230 0.49 -11.93 -3.60
N LYS A 231 1.63 -12.27 -4.15
CA LYS A 231 2.35 -11.46 -5.14
C LYS A 231 2.40 -12.21 -6.46
N LEU A 232 1.94 -11.56 -7.51
CA LEU A 232 2.04 -12.07 -8.87
C LEU A 232 3.31 -11.53 -9.51
N ILE A 233 4.07 -12.43 -10.14
CA ILE A 233 5.24 -12.11 -10.95
C ILE A 233 4.98 -12.63 -12.34
N THR A 234 5.23 -11.79 -13.35
CA THR A 234 5.12 -12.22 -14.75
C THR A 234 6.27 -13.16 -15.10
N GLY A 235 6.01 -14.18 -15.89
CA GLY A 235 7.05 -15.10 -16.37
C GLY A 235 7.93 -14.52 -17.48
N LYS A 236 7.73 -13.25 -17.84
CA LYS A 236 8.50 -12.55 -18.86
C LYS A 236 9.45 -11.55 -18.23
N THR A 237 10.67 -11.48 -18.73
CA THR A 237 11.60 -10.43 -18.34
C THR A 237 11.16 -9.08 -18.88
N VAL A 238 11.65 -8.02 -18.28
CA VAL A 238 11.40 -6.65 -18.76
C VAL A 238 11.89 -6.47 -20.19
N LEU A 239 13.07 -7.03 -20.55
CA LEU A 239 13.60 -6.99 -21.91
C LEU A 239 12.62 -7.61 -22.92
N ARG A 240 12.09 -8.79 -22.60
CA ARG A 240 11.13 -9.45 -23.48
C ARG A 240 9.87 -8.62 -23.70
N LYS A 241 9.39 -7.96 -22.64
CA LYS A 241 8.24 -7.06 -22.75
C LYS A 241 8.55 -5.80 -23.55
N MET A 242 9.75 -5.24 -23.42
CA MET A 242 10.20 -4.12 -24.27
C MET A 242 10.20 -4.50 -25.76
N ILE A 243 10.71 -5.70 -26.09
CA ILE A 243 10.73 -6.21 -27.46
C ILE A 243 9.30 -6.36 -28.00
N GLU A 244 8.37 -6.92 -27.21
CA GLU A 244 6.96 -7.07 -27.60
C GLU A 244 6.30 -5.70 -27.90
N ILE A 245 6.53 -4.71 -27.05
CA ILE A 245 5.99 -3.34 -27.25
C ILE A 245 6.59 -2.72 -28.52
N ARG A 246 7.92 -2.82 -28.68
CA ARG A 246 8.62 -2.28 -29.85
C ARG A 246 8.12 -2.89 -31.16
N SER A 247 7.97 -4.21 -31.22
CA SER A 247 7.46 -4.91 -32.41
C SER A 247 6.05 -4.43 -32.78
N LYS A 248 5.16 -4.37 -31.79
CA LYS A 248 3.77 -3.90 -31.98
C LYS A 248 3.70 -2.46 -32.51
N LEU A 249 4.52 -1.56 -31.96
CA LEU A 249 4.53 -0.15 -32.37
C LEU A 249 5.17 0.06 -33.74
N ARG A 250 6.19 -0.76 -34.10
CA ARG A 250 6.77 -0.75 -35.45
C ARG A 250 5.76 -1.20 -36.50
N GLU A 251 4.95 -2.21 -36.23
CA GLU A 251 3.84 -2.63 -37.12
C GLU A 251 2.84 -1.48 -37.30
N GLN A 252 2.66 -0.62 -36.32
CA GLN A 252 1.82 0.58 -36.34
C GLN A 252 2.53 1.80 -36.95
N LYS A 253 3.76 1.64 -37.47
CA LYS A 253 4.58 2.67 -38.16
C LYS A 253 4.97 3.86 -37.25
N TYR A 254 5.13 3.64 -35.95
CA TYR A 254 5.71 4.64 -35.05
C TYR A 254 7.21 4.82 -35.35
N ASN A 255 7.74 6.02 -35.16
CA ASN A 255 9.18 6.27 -35.25
C ASN A 255 9.89 5.77 -33.96
N GLU A 256 11.22 5.57 -34.03
CA GLU A 256 11.98 5.00 -32.89
C GLU A 256 11.93 5.89 -31.63
N LYS A 257 11.84 7.21 -31.78
CA LYS A 257 11.73 8.13 -30.63
C LYS A 257 10.41 7.93 -29.89
N ASP A 258 9.31 7.91 -30.63
CA ASP A 258 7.98 7.70 -30.05
C ASP A 258 7.86 6.30 -29.42
N ILE A 259 8.50 5.28 -30.03
CA ILE A 259 8.57 3.92 -29.47
C ILE A 259 9.30 3.94 -28.12
N CYS A 260 10.43 4.64 -28.01
CA CYS A 260 11.16 4.75 -26.75
C CYS A 260 10.34 5.46 -25.67
N ASP A 261 9.61 6.52 -26.03
CA ASP A 261 8.78 7.27 -25.10
C ASP A 261 7.58 6.45 -24.63
N GLU A 262 6.92 5.71 -25.51
CA GLU A 262 5.84 4.78 -25.15
C GLU A 262 6.32 3.64 -24.22
N ILE A 263 7.53 3.10 -24.46
CA ILE A 263 8.13 2.10 -23.59
C ILE A 263 8.41 2.71 -22.20
N ARG A 264 8.98 3.92 -22.11
CA ARG A 264 9.19 4.63 -20.84
C ARG A 264 7.89 4.79 -20.07
N ASP A 265 6.85 5.27 -20.74
CA ASP A 265 5.53 5.51 -20.13
C ASP A 265 4.88 4.23 -19.64
N TYR A 266 4.98 3.15 -20.41
CA TYR A 266 4.50 1.85 -20.01
C TYR A 266 5.14 1.41 -18.69
N PHE A 267 6.47 1.44 -18.60
CA PHE A 267 7.19 0.96 -17.41
C PHE A 267 7.09 1.91 -16.22
N LYS A 268 7.00 3.21 -16.42
CA LYS A 268 6.68 4.18 -15.35
C LYS A 268 5.31 3.92 -14.71
N LYS A 269 4.34 3.43 -15.47
CA LYS A 269 3.02 3.02 -14.95
C LYS A 269 3.11 1.72 -14.12
N HIS A 270 3.92 0.76 -14.53
CA HIS A 270 4.06 -0.55 -13.88
C HIS A 270 5.02 -0.61 -12.68
N LYS A 271 5.76 0.41 -12.45
CA LYS A 271 6.52 0.83 -11.26
C LYS A 271 7.39 -0.18 -10.50
N THR A 272 7.15 -1.49 -10.50
CA THR A 272 7.90 -2.44 -9.65
C THR A 272 8.41 -3.64 -10.44
N VAL A 273 9.69 -3.96 -10.23
CA VAL A 273 10.37 -5.12 -10.82
C VAL A 273 11.03 -5.96 -9.73
N LEU A 274 11.28 -7.22 -10.03
CA LEU A 274 11.98 -8.17 -9.18
C LEU A 274 13.24 -8.69 -9.89
N THR A 275 14.39 -8.57 -9.26
CA THR A 275 15.64 -9.14 -9.79
C THR A 275 15.63 -10.66 -9.64
N ILE A 276 16.07 -11.38 -10.70
CA ILE A 276 16.12 -12.85 -10.73
C ILE A 276 17.20 -13.37 -9.79
N TYR A 277 18.34 -12.68 -9.74
CA TYR A 277 19.56 -13.13 -9.07
C TYR A 277 19.61 -12.84 -7.56
N SER A 278 18.89 -11.83 -7.09
CA SER A 278 18.92 -11.45 -5.68
C SER A 278 17.54 -11.43 -5.02
N MET A 279 16.49 -11.64 -5.80
CA MET A 279 15.08 -11.57 -5.36
C MET A 279 14.74 -10.25 -4.66
N HIS A 280 15.42 -9.16 -5.03
CA HIS A 280 15.13 -7.82 -4.54
C HIS A 280 14.14 -7.12 -5.43
N SER A 281 13.22 -6.39 -4.82
CA SER A 281 12.22 -5.59 -5.52
C SER A 281 12.68 -4.15 -5.63
N TYR A 282 12.60 -3.61 -6.84
CA TYR A 282 12.95 -2.23 -7.16
C TYR A 282 11.76 -1.52 -7.79
N ARG A 283 11.71 -0.21 -7.60
CA ARG A 283 10.74 0.63 -8.29
C ARG A 283 11.42 1.29 -9.48
N ILE A 284 10.78 1.25 -10.64
CA ILE A 284 11.31 1.88 -11.84
C ILE A 284 11.09 3.39 -11.74
N GLN A 285 12.17 4.13 -11.93
CA GLN A 285 12.15 5.58 -12.08
C GLN A 285 12.09 5.97 -13.55
N ASP A 286 12.97 5.37 -14.37
CA ASP A 286 13.06 5.62 -15.81
C ASP A 286 13.74 4.47 -16.55
N ILE A 287 13.79 4.57 -17.89
CA ILE A 287 14.56 3.69 -18.77
C ILE A 287 15.53 4.54 -19.57
N ASN A 288 16.80 4.18 -19.52
CA ASN A 288 17.85 4.84 -20.28
C ASN A 288 18.17 4.03 -21.54
N PHE A 289 17.85 4.58 -22.70
CA PHE A 289 18.12 3.98 -24.00
C PHE A 289 19.51 4.33 -24.58
N GLU A 290 20.20 5.31 -23.97
CA GLU A 290 21.53 5.76 -24.42
C GLU A 290 22.65 4.94 -23.78
N GLN A 291 22.38 4.30 -22.65
CA GLN A 291 23.31 3.46 -21.91
C GLN A 291 22.94 1.98 -22.04
N ASN A 292 23.98 1.15 -22.04
CA ASN A 292 23.86 -0.30 -22.09
C ASN A 292 24.85 -0.96 -21.10
N PRO A 293 24.75 -2.28 -20.87
CA PRO A 293 25.64 -2.97 -19.92
C PRO A 293 27.13 -2.86 -20.22
N CYS A 294 27.52 -2.60 -21.49
CA CYS A 294 28.93 -2.53 -21.89
C CYS A 294 29.54 -1.14 -21.71
N ASN A 295 28.73 -0.06 -21.91
CA ASN A 295 29.22 1.32 -21.86
C ASN A 295 28.92 2.04 -20.55
N THR A 296 28.36 1.34 -19.55
CA THR A 296 28.00 1.93 -18.27
C THR A 296 28.96 1.44 -17.19
N ASP A 297 29.61 2.40 -16.55
CA ASP A 297 30.47 2.16 -15.40
C ASP A 297 29.70 2.29 -14.12
N ILE A 298 29.97 1.38 -13.20
CA ILE A 298 29.46 1.46 -11.83
C ILE A 298 30.62 1.43 -10.83
N THR A 299 30.49 2.24 -9.79
CA THR A 299 31.41 2.22 -8.67
C THR A 299 30.77 1.44 -7.53
N TYR A 300 31.39 0.37 -7.10
CA TYR A 300 30.96 -0.43 -5.97
C TYR A 300 32.10 -0.61 -4.97
N LYS A 301 31.77 -1.02 -3.76
CA LYS A 301 32.77 -1.41 -2.79
C LYS A 301 33.04 -2.90 -2.92
N ASP A 302 34.31 -3.25 -3.15
CA ASP A 302 34.73 -4.64 -3.16
C ASP A 302 34.67 -5.28 -1.76
N LYS A 303 35.10 -6.53 -1.66
CA LYS A 303 35.10 -7.30 -0.40
C LYS A 303 35.99 -6.67 0.68
N ASP A 304 36.98 -5.89 0.27
CA ASP A 304 37.94 -5.22 1.16
C ASP A 304 37.54 -3.78 1.51
N GLY A 305 36.38 -3.33 0.97
CA GLY A 305 35.83 -2.00 1.22
C GLY A 305 36.37 -0.90 0.31
N LEU A 306 37.28 -1.26 -0.64
CA LEU A 306 37.82 -0.33 -1.63
C LEU A 306 36.74 0.01 -2.69
N LYS A 307 36.72 1.28 -3.10
CA LYS A 307 35.89 1.70 -4.22
C LYS A 307 36.53 1.25 -5.53
N THR A 308 35.86 0.34 -6.22
CA THR A 308 36.27 -0.17 -7.53
C THR A 308 35.28 0.26 -8.58
N THR A 309 35.75 0.81 -9.69
CA THR A 309 34.90 1.17 -10.84
C THR A 309 35.14 0.17 -11.96
N ILE A 310 34.05 -0.46 -12.42
CA ILE A 310 34.08 -1.44 -13.51
C ILE A 310 32.84 -1.29 -14.38
N HIS A 311 32.90 -1.82 -15.61
CA HIS A 311 31.74 -1.92 -16.46
C HIS A 311 30.64 -2.79 -15.84
N LEU A 312 29.40 -2.39 -16.03
CA LEU A 312 28.23 -3.07 -15.45
C LEU A 312 28.20 -4.56 -15.83
N ILE A 313 28.57 -4.90 -17.07
CA ILE A 313 28.66 -6.30 -17.52
C ILE A 313 29.65 -7.13 -16.70
N ASN A 314 30.80 -6.56 -16.35
CA ASN A 314 31.81 -7.22 -15.55
C ASN A 314 31.39 -7.34 -14.08
N TYR A 315 30.65 -6.36 -13.58
CA TYR A 315 30.05 -6.41 -12.25
C TYR A 315 29.12 -7.62 -12.07
N TYR A 316 28.20 -7.84 -13.01
CA TYR A 316 27.31 -8.99 -12.93
C TYR A 316 28.05 -10.32 -13.03
N LYS A 317 29.10 -10.39 -13.84
CA LYS A 317 29.95 -11.57 -13.96
C LYS A 317 30.70 -11.87 -12.66
N THR A 318 31.34 -10.85 -12.06
CA THR A 318 32.16 -11.02 -10.83
C THR A 318 31.34 -11.22 -9.57
N GLN A 319 30.26 -10.46 -9.39
CA GLN A 319 29.47 -10.49 -8.15
C GLN A 319 28.43 -11.61 -8.12
N TYR A 320 27.84 -11.94 -9.27
CA TYR A 320 26.73 -12.89 -9.34
C TYR A 320 26.99 -14.10 -10.22
N ASN A 321 28.15 -14.17 -10.88
CA ASN A 321 28.50 -15.20 -11.88
C ASN A 321 27.46 -15.30 -13.01
N ILE A 322 26.93 -14.13 -13.45
CA ILE A 322 25.93 -14.03 -14.51
C ILE A 322 26.54 -13.44 -15.77
N ASN A 323 26.33 -14.12 -16.89
CA ASN A 323 26.69 -13.62 -18.20
C ASN A 323 25.46 -12.95 -18.83
N ILE A 324 25.56 -11.66 -19.14
CA ILE A 324 24.52 -10.89 -19.83
C ILE A 324 24.52 -11.31 -21.31
N LYS A 325 23.36 -11.72 -21.83
CA LYS A 325 23.20 -12.22 -23.20
C LYS A 325 23.11 -11.07 -24.20
N ASP A 326 22.19 -10.14 -23.96
CA ASP A 326 22.04 -8.94 -24.79
C ASP A 326 22.86 -7.80 -24.20
N LYS A 327 23.98 -7.51 -24.85
CA LYS A 327 24.94 -6.48 -24.41
C LYS A 327 24.48 -5.07 -24.74
N ASN A 328 23.56 -4.91 -25.70
CA ASN A 328 23.11 -3.63 -26.23
C ASN A 328 21.72 -3.21 -25.70
N GLN A 329 21.17 -3.96 -24.75
CA GLN A 329 19.87 -3.62 -24.16
C GLN A 329 19.94 -2.31 -23.38
N PRO A 330 18.85 -1.52 -23.33
CA PRO A 330 18.78 -0.32 -22.49
C PRO A 330 18.87 -0.67 -21.01
N LEU A 331 19.06 0.33 -20.15
CA LEU A 331 19.14 0.13 -18.71
C LEU A 331 17.90 0.67 -18.00
N ILE A 332 17.44 -0.03 -16.98
CA ILE A 332 16.42 0.46 -16.06
C ILE A 332 17.11 1.30 -14.99
N ILE A 333 16.62 2.52 -14.80
CA ILE A 333 16.97 3.35 -13.67
C ILE A 333 15.95 3.07 -12.56
N ALA A 334 16.42 2.49 -11.46
CA ALA A 334 15.58 2.21 -10.30
C ALA A 334 15.57 3.38 -9.32
N GLU A 335 14.40 3.61 -8.67
CA GLU A 335 14.30 4.60 -7.60
C GLU A 335 15.29 4.26 -6.48
N ASN A 336 16.14 5.20 -6.18
CA ASN A 336 17.00 5.13 -5.02
C ASN A 336 16.24 5.74 -3.83
N ASN A 337 15.74 4.91 -2.93
CA ASN A 337 15.06 5.37 -1.72
C ASN A 337 15.98 6.19 -0.80
N PHE A 338 17.28 6.24 -1.09
CA PHE A 338 18.28 6.99 -0.35
C PHE A 338 18.38 8.46 -0.76
N GLN A 339 17.80 8.85 -1.92
CA GLN A 339 17.94 10.22 -2.46
C GLN A 339 16.86 11.19 -2.01
N LYS A 340 15.78 10.73 -1.41
CA LYS A 340 14.66 11.64 -1.08
C LYS A 340 15.01 12.74 -0.07
N ASN A 341 16.17 12.69 0.56
CA ASN A 341 16.51 13.52 1.73
C ASN A 341 17.95 14.06 1.75
N GLN A 342 18.64 14.15 0.62
CA GLN A 342 19.97 14.75 0.58
C GLN A 342 19.94 16.12 -0.13
N THR A 343 20.21 17.17 0.64
CA THR A 343 20.46 18.56 0.19
C THR A 343 21.93 18.81 -0.20
N SER A 344 22.75 17.80 -0.31
CA SER A 344 24.17 17.91 -0.65
C SER A 344 24.47 17.48 -2.09
N ASN A 345 25.35 18.24 -2.72
CA ASN A 345 25.88 18.14 -4.10
C ASN A 345 26.59 16.83 -4.48
N ASP A 346 26.37 15.74 -3.76
CA ASP A 346 26.92 14.45 -4.12
C ASP A 346 26.14 13.84 -5.29
N LYS A 347 26.88 13.56 -6.36
CA LYS A 347 26.42 13.00 -7.62
C LYS A 347 25.41 11.88 -7.40
N ASN A 348 24.25 12.03 -8.02
CA ASN A 348 23.17 11.05 -8.08
C ASN A 348 23.69 9.65 -8.45
N TYR A 349 23.82 8.75 -7.49
CA TYR A 349 24.10 7.35 -7.79
C TYR A 349 22.79 6.67 -8.24
N ASN A 350 22.61 6.57 -9.53
CA ASN A 350 21.52 5.79 -10.11
C ASN A 350 21.77 4.29 -9.89
N ILE A 351 20.74 3.57 -9.53
CA ILE A 351 20.78 2.10 -9.50
C ILE A 351 20.37 1.62 -10.89
N TYR A 352 21.34 1.06 -11.63
CA TYR A 352 21.10 0.50 -12.94
C TYR A 352 20.76 -0.99 -12.83
N LEU A 353 19.64 -1.40 -13.47
CA LEU A 353 19.27 -2.81 -13.57
C LEU A 353 19.23 -3.21 -15.05
N VAL A 354 19.63 -4.45 -15.30
CA VAL A 354 19.66 -5.02 -16.65
C VAL A 354 18.31 -5.68 -16.94
N PRO A 355 17.56 -5.24 -17.97
CA PRO A 355 16.19 -5.69 -18.25
C PRO A 355 16.01 -7.20 -18.43
N GLU A 356 17.00 -7.93 -18.97
CA GLU A 356 16.91 -9.39 -19.08
C GLU A 356 16.98 -10.13 -17.73
N LEU A 357 17.46 -9.46 -16.68
CA LEU A 357 17.67 -10.03 -15.34
C LEU A 357 16.58 -9.63 -14.35
N VAL A 358 15.51 -9.00 -14.81
CA VAL A 358 14.41 -8.56 -13.95
C VAL A 358 13.04 -8.94 -14.52
N TYR A 359 12.14 -9.34 -13.63
CA TYR A 359 10.74 -9.63 -13.94
C TYR A 359 9.83 -8.46 -13.54
N LEU A 360 8.77 -8.25 -14.31
CA LEU A 360 7.68 -7.36 -13.90
C LEU A 360 6.87 -7.99 -12.77
N THR A 361 6.46 -7.16 -11.81
CA THR A 361 5.55 -7.58 -10.77
C THR A 361 4.17 -6.95 -10.97
N GLY A 362 3.12 -7.69 -10.63
CA GLY A 362 1.74 -7.23 -10.79
C GLY A 362 1.06 -7.81 -12.01
N ILE A 363 -0.03 -7.21 -12.42
CA ILE A 363 -0.88 -7.66 -13.53
C ILE A 363 -0.89 -6.59 -14.60
N GLU A 364 -0.66 -6.98 -15.84
CA GLU A 364 -0.76 -6.09 -16.99
C GLU A 364 -2.18 -5.57 -17.14
N GLU A 365 -2.34 -4.24 -17.28
CA GLU A 365 -3.67 -3.60 -17.34
C GLU A 365 -4.47 -3.98 -18.59
N GLU A 366 -3.78 -4.35 -19.66
CA GLU A 366 -4.40 -4.68 -20.95
C GLU A 366 -5.33 -5.90 -20.86
N ASN A 367 -5.14 -6.76 -19.87
CA ASN A 367 -5.88 -8.03 -19.72
C ASN A 367 -6.70 -8.11 -18.43
N LYS A 368 -7.60 -7.12 -18.20
CA LYS A 368 -8.48 -7.14 -17.01
C LYS A 368 -9.37 -8.40 -16.93
N SER A 369 -9.75 -8.97 -18.07
CA SER A 369 -10.50 -10.23 -18.12
C SER A 369 -9.62 -11.45 -17.78
N GLU A 370 -8.38 -11.47 -18.23
CA GLU A 370 -7.39 -12.49 -17.85
C GLU A 370 -6.98 -12.35 -16.37
N ARG A 371 -6.88 -11.10 -15.87
CA ARG A 371 -6.69 -10.85 -14.45
C ARG A 371 -7.70 -11.64 -13.60
N HIS A 372 -8.97 -11.59 -13.97
CA HIS A 372 -10.01 -12.27 -13.21
C HIS A 372 -9.86 -13.78 -13.30
N ARG A 373 -9.60 -14.33 -14.49
CA ARG A 373 -9.40 -15.76 -14.71
C ARG A 373 -8.17 -16.29 -13.97
N ASN A 374 -7.06 -15.56 -14.00
CA ASN A 374 -5.78 -16.02 -13.44
C ASN A 374 -5.67 -15.80 -11.93
N THR A 375 -6.36 -14.81 -11.36
CA THR A 375 -6.31 -14.55 -9.92
C THR A 375 -7.39 -15.24 -9.12
N VAL A 376 -8.56 -15.50 -9.71
CA VAL A 376 -9.71 -16.13 -9.01
C VAL A 376 -9.40 -17.54 -8.49
N PRO A 377 -8.75 -18.45 -9.25
CA PRO A 377 -8.42 -19.78 -8.75
C PRO A 377 -7.49 -19.76 -7.53
N ASN A 378 -6.60 -18.75 -7.46
CA ASN A 378 -5.60 -18.62 -6.40
C ASN A 378 -6.07 -17.76 -5.22
N ARG A 379 -7.30 -17.26 -5.27
CA ARG A 379 -7.90 -16.56 -4.12
C ARG A 379 -8.41 -17.58 -3.12
N ILE A 380 -7.94 -17.46 -1.90
CA ILE A 380 -8.49 -18.23 -0.79
C ILE A 380 -9.92 -17.73 -0.56
N LYS A 381 -10.90 -18.55 -0.84
CA LYS A 381 -12.33 -18.22 -0.72
C LYS A 381 -12.90 -18.64 0.63
N ASP A 382 -12.40 -19.75 1.17
CA ASP A 382 -12.84 -20.30 2.44
C ASP A 382 -12.08 -19.66 3.61
N PRO A 383 -12.79 -19.11 4.61
CA PRO A 383 -12.18 -18.59 5.83
C PRO A 383 -11.34 -19.61 6.59
N ASN A 384 -11.73 -20.89 6.62
CA ASN A 384 -10.98 -21.95 7.28
C ASN A 384 -9.64 -22.22 6.58
N GLU A 385 -9.64 -22.26 5.24
CA GLU A 385 -8.42 -22.38 4.45
C GLU A 385 -7.50 -21.19 4.67
N LYS A 386 -8.07 -19.99 4.70
CA LYS A 386 -7.32 -18.77 5.03
C LYS A 386 -6.68 -18.86 6.41
N MET A 387 -7.43 -19.28 7.42
CA MET A 387 -6.92 -19.43 8.78
C MET A 387 -5.82 -20.51 8.86
N LYS A 388 -5.96 -21.64 8.14
CA LYS A 388 -4.93 -22.68 8.05
C LYS A 388 -3.62 -22.10 7.49
N LYS A 389 -3.69 -21.30 6.42
CA LYS A 389 -2.50 -20.64 5.85
C LYS A 389 -1.90 -19.61 6.81
N ILE A 390 -2.73 -18.78 7.46
CA ILE A 390 -2.27 -17.82 8.47
C ILE A 390 -1.53 -18.51 9.61
N LYS A 391 -2.04 -19.65 10.09
CA LYS A 391 -1.37 -20.45 11.12
C LYS A 391 -0.02 -21.01 10.67
N GLY A 392 0.25 -21.08 9.36
CA GLY A 392 1.55 -21.45 8.83
C GLY A 392 2.72 -20.58 9.33
N ILE A 393 2.44 -19.36 9.83
CA ILE A 393 3.47 -18.51 10.43
C ILE A 393 4.14 -19.13 11.66
N PHE A 394 3.41 -19.99 12.40
CA PHE A 394 3.99 -20.74 13.52
C PHE A 394 5.12 -21.67 13.05
N ASN A 395 4.92 -22.31 11.89
CA ASN A 395 5.92 -23.19 11.31
C ASN A 395 7.17 -22.38 10.90
N LEU A 396 6.98 -21.14 10.45
CA LEU A 396 8.08 -20.25 10.10
C LEU A 396 8.87 -19.81 11.33
N LEU A 397 8.20 -19.42 12.41
CA LEU A 397 8.84 -19.01 13.67
C LEU A 397 9.52 -20.16 14.40
N ASN A 398 8.97 -21.37 14.30
CA ASN A 398 9.53 -22.58 14.89
C ASN A 398 10.47 -23.35 13.94
N SER A 399 10.81 -22.77 12.80
CA SER A 399 11.66 -23.41 11.81
C SER A 399 13.11 -23.52 12.30
N GLU A 400 13.69 -24.71 12.17
CA GLU A 400 15.11 -24.98 12.42
C GLU A 400 16.00 -24.71 11.20
N ASN A 401 15.38 -24.39 10.05
CA ASN A 401 16.10 -24.04 8.83
C ASN A 401 16.82 -22.70 9.02
N SER A 402 18.12 -22.69 8.83
CA SER A 402 18.97 -21.50 8.95
C SER A 402 19.59 -21.12 7.61
N LYS A 403 19.92 -19.84 7.47
CA LYS A 403 20.71 -19.35 6.33
C LYS A 403 22.17 -19.70 6.52
N GLU A 404 22.82 -20.02 5.41
CA GLU A 404 24.25 -20.20 5.33
C GLU A 404 24.86 -19.04 4.55
N ILE A 405 25.94 -18.49 5.06
CA ILE A 405 26.73 -17.45 4.40
C ILE A 405 28.17 -17.91 4.28
N LYS A 406 28.83 -17.53 3.18
CA LYS A 406 30.28 -17.75 3.06
C LYS A 406 31.01 -16.55 3.64
N ASN A 407 31.95 -16.82 4.54
CA ASN A 407 32.83 -15.77 5.07
C ASN A 407 33.88 -15.36 4.01
N LYS A 408 34.74 -14.39 4.36
CA LYS A 408 35.81 -13.91 3.48
C LYS A 408 36.85 -15.00 3.15
N LYS A 409 36.96 -16.03 3.99
CA LYS A 409 37.89 -17.17 3.80
C LYS A 409 37.27 -18.32 3.00
N GLY A 410 36.00 -18.21 2.65
CA GLY A 410 35.25 -19.25 1.92
C GLY A 410 34.51 -20.25 2.81
N ASP A 411 34.68 -20.17 4.15
CA ASP A 411 34.02 -21.09 5.08
C ASP A 411 32.53 -20.82 5.15
N ILE A 412 31.75 -21.86 5.28
CA ILE A 412 30.29 -21.77 5.43
C ILE A 412 29.98 -21.49 6.91
N ILE A 413 29.40 -20.33 7.16
CA ILE A 413 28.87 -19.96 8.48
C ILE A 413 27.36 -20.17 8.48
N LYS A 414 26.89 -21.04 9.35
CA LYS A 414 25.46 -21.26 9.60
C LYS A 414 24.95 -20.17 10.54
N LEU A 415 23.96 -19.38 10.09
CA LEU A 415 23.29 -18.38 10.92
C LEU A 415 22.27 -19.04 11.84
N LYS A 416 21.84 -18.33 12.88
CA LYS A 416 20.80 -18.82 13.78
C LYS A 416 19.47 -18.98 13.03
N SER A 417 18.77 -20.05 13.33
CA SER A 417 17.44 -20.35 12.80
C SER A 417 16.36 -19.46 13.43
N PRO A 418 15.17 -19.34 12.83
CA PRO A 418 14.03 -18.63 13.44
C PRO A 418 13.69 -19.13 14.83
N LYS A 419 13.75 -20.46 15.07
CA LYS A 419 13.48 -21.07 16.38
C LYS A 419 14.49 -20.60 17.42
N GLU A 420 15.78 -20.73 17.14
CA GLU A 420 16.86 -20.28 18.03
C GLU A 420 16.74 -18.77 18.35
N LEU A 421 16.41 -17.94 17.34
CA LEU A 421 16.20 -16.51 17.56
C LEU A 421 14.93 -16.24 18.40
N SER A 422 13.84 -16.97 18.17
CA SER A 422 12.63 -16.84 18.98
C SER A 422 12.88 -17.19 20.45
N GLU A 423 13.62 -18.26 20.68
CA GLU A 423 14.01 -18.69 22.04
C GLU A 423 14.92 -17.66 22.72
N GLU A 424 15.90 -17.13 21.99
CA GLU A 424 16.81 -16.08 22.51
C GLU A 424 16.07 -14.77 22.85
N TRP A 425 15.06 -14.40 22.07
CA TRP A 425 14.21 -13.25 22.36
C TRP A 425 13.12 -13.57 23.39
N GLY A 426 13.00 -14.83 23.79
CA GLY A 426 11.94 -15.29 24.69
C GLY A 426 10.55 -15.09 24.10
N ILE A 427 10.41 -15.09 22.77
CA ILE A 427 9.13 -14.83 22.09
C ILE A 427 8.41 -16.15 21.86
N ASN A 428 7.12 -16.16 22.23
CA ASN A 428 6.21 -17.25 21.89
C ASN A 428 4.89 -16.68 21.36
N LEU A 429 4.36 -17.31 20.32
CA LEU A 429 3.01 -17.05 19.84
C LEU A 429 2.01 -17.95 20.55
N GLY A 430 1.08 -17.34 21.24
CA GLY A 430 -0.05 -18.02 21.86
C GLY A 430 -1.20 -18.30 20.90
N SER A 431 -2.35 -18.65 21.45
CA SER A 431 -3.57 -18.93 20.70
C SER A 431 -4.12 -17.69 19.99
N ASN A 432 -4.99 -17.91 19.03
CA ASN A 432 -5.80 -16.85 18.43
C ASN A 432 -6.65 -16.15 19.48
N LEU A 433 -6.86 -14.85 19.29
CA LEU A 433 -7.85 -14.12 20.05
C LEU A 433 -9.24 -14.63 19.70
N THR A 434 -9.96 -15.10 20.71
CA THR A 434 -11.36 -15.54 20.60
C THR A 434 -12.21 -14.67 21.51
N PHE A 435 -13.34 -14.21 21.01
CA PHE A 435 -14.27 -13.38 21.79
C PHE A 435 -15.71 -13.65 21.35
N GLN A 436 -16.67 -13.27 22.19
CA GLN A 436 -18.07 -13.40 21.89
C GLN A 436 -18.53 -12.21 21.04
N GLY A 437 -19.05 -12.50 19.87
CA GLY A 437 -19.61 -11.53 18.95
C GLY A 437 -21.13 -11.50 19.03
N THR A 438 -21.71 -10.32 18.85
CA THR A 438 -23.15 -10.15 18.80
C THR A 438 -23.64 -10.23 17.35
N ILE A 439 -24.61 -11.08 17.07
CA ILE A 439 -25.29 -11.13 15.79
C ILE A 439 -26.32 -9.99 15.76
N PHE A 440 -26.14 -9.04 14.87
CA PHE A 440 -27.14 -8.02 14.61
C PHE A 440 -28.37 -8.64 13.94
N PRO A 441 -29.58 -8.18 14.27
CA PRO A 441 -30.76 -8.60 13.56
C PRO A 441 -30.64 -8.22 12.08
N GLN A 442 -31.23 -9.03 11.22
CA GLN A 442 -31.25 -8.77 9.80
C GLN A 442 -31.89 -7.39 9.52
N PRO A 443 -31.25 -6.51 8.74
CA PRO A 443 -31.83 -5.21 8.46
C PRO A 443 -33.13 -5.37 7.68
N LYS A 444 -34.15 -4.61 8.09
CA LYS A 444 -35.43 -4.53 7.40
C LYS A 444 -35.34 -3.36 6.41
N LEU A 445 -35.47 -3.64 5.13
CA LEU A 445 -35.58 -2.62 4.09
C LEU A 445 -37.08 -2.31 3.85
N ILE A 446 -37.43 -1.05 3.98
CA ILE A 446 -38.82 -0.60 3.84
C ILE A 446 -39.01 -0.09 2.43
N PHE A 447 -39.93 -0.73 1.70
CA PHE A 447 -40.37 -0.30 0.38
C PHE A 447 -41.88 -0.01 0.39
N LYS A 448 -42.36 0.72 -0.59
CA LYS A 448 -43.80 0.99 -0.72
C LYS A 448 -44.58 -0.32 -0.85
N GLY A 449 -45.41 -0.62 0.15
CA GLY A 449 -46.27 -1.80 0.20
C GLY A 449 -45.58 -3.12 0.52
N LYS A 450 -44.26 -3.13 0.84
CA LYS A 450 -43.53 -4.36 1.19
C LYS A 450 -42.28 -4.12 2.00
N ASP A 451 -42.16 -4.81 3.10
CA ASP A 451 -40.91 -4.96 3.84
C ASP A 451 -40.08 -6.09 3.26
N VAL A 452 -38.79 -5.87 3.08
CA VAL A 452 -37.87 -6.85 2.51
C VAL A 452 -36.71 -7.08 3.47
N PHE A 453 -36.44 -8.34 3.78
CA PHE A 453 -35.26 -8.76 4.53
C PHE A 453 -34.22 -9.28 3.54
N PRO A 454 -33.02 -8.67 3.47
CA PRO A 454 -31.98 -9.12 2.55
C PRO A 454 -31.47 -10.52 2.92
N GLU A 455 -31.46 -11.46 1.98
CA GLU A 455 -30.85 -12.76 2.16
C GLU A 455 -29.39 -12.73 1.69
N ASN A 456 -28.47 -13.10 2.55
CA ASN A 456 -27.02 -13.09 2.26
C ASN A 456 -26.52 -11.73 1.71
N GLY A 457 -27.05 -10.62 2.25
CA GLY A 457 -26.73 -9.26 1.78
C GLY A 457 -27.32 -8.90 0.42
N ARG A 458 -28.22 -9.73 -0.13
CA ARG A 458 -28.90 -9.48 -1.39
C ARG A 458 -30.40 -9.27 -1.15
N TYR A 459 -30.97 -8.36 -1.89
CA TYR A 459 -32.41 -8.16 -1.91
C TYR A 459 -32.89 -7.97 -3.35
N ARG A 460 -34.11 -8.44 -3.60
CA ARG A 460 -34.79 -8.11 -4.84
C ARG A 460 -35.45 -6.75 -4.66
N SER A 461 -35.21 -5.86 -5.60
CA SER A 461 -35.79 -4.52 -5.54
C SER A 461 -37.32 -4.58 -5.52
N ALA A 462 -37.91 -3.80 -4.66
CA ALA A 462 -39.30 -3.49 -4.65
C ALA A 462 -39.51 -2.03 -5.13
N ASN A 463 -40.73 -1.52 -5.12
CA ASN A 463 -40.99 -0.15 -5.50
C ASN A 463 -40.40 0.82 -4.46
N PRO A 464 -39.92 2.01 -4.84
CA PRO A 464 -39.42 3.00 -3.90
C PRO A 464 -40.48 3.38 -2.88
N PHE A 465 -40.06 3.58 -1.62
CA PHE A 465 -40.97 3.96 -0.53
C PHE A 465 -41.53 5.39 -0.73
N LEU A 466 -40.59 6.30 -0.99
CA LEU A 466 -40.88 7.68 -1.37
C LEU A 466 -40.19 7.90 -2.71
N SER A 467 -40.95 8.24 -3.73
CA SER A 467 -40.40 8.72 -4.99
C SER A 467 -40.89 10.14 -5.22
N GLN A 468 -39.93 11.04 -5.33
CA GLN A 468 -40.24 12.34 -5.90
C GLN A 468 -40.60 12.14 -7.35
N GLU A 469 -41.60 12.91 -7.81
CA GLU A 469 -41.96 12.92 -9.22
C GLU A 469 -40.76 13.40 -10.05
N ILE A 470 -40.42 12.65 -11.09
CA ILE A 470 -39.36 13.02 -12.02
C ILE A 470 -39.96 13.94 -13.08
N THR A 471 -39.44 15.15 -13.14
CA THR A 471 -39.81 16.18 -14.10
C THR A 471 -38.62 16.52 -15.00
N ASN A 472 -38.88 17.21 -16.11
CA ASN A 472 -37.82 17.70 -16.98
C ASN A 472 -36.92 18.75 -16.31
N SER A 473 -37.38 19.40 -15.24
CA SER A 473 -36.70 20.46 -14.49
C SER A 473 -35.80 19.93 -13.35
N ASN A 474 -36.16 18.78 -12.76
CA ASN A 474 -35.47 18.28 -11.58
C ASN A 474 -34.43 17.20 -11.85
N ILE A 475 -34.30 16.75 -13.11
CA ILE A 475 -33.22 15.87 -13.54
C ILE A 475 -32.38 16.50 -14.65
N PHE A 476 -31.10 16.24 -14.64
CA PHE A 476 -30.18 16.65 -15.71
C PHE A 476 -29.05 15.64 -15.89
N PHE A 477 -28.32 15.75 -16.99
CA PHE A 477 -27.12 14.96 -17.17
C PHE A 477 -25.96 15.78 -17.75
N VAL A 478 -24.74 15.34 -17.39
CA VAL A 478 -23.48 15.95 -17.80
C VAL A 478 -22.66 14.90 -18.52
N TYR A 479 -22.01 15.27 -19.62
CA TYR A 479 -21.20 14.33 -20.39
C TYR A 479 -20.03 15.00 -21.11
N ASP A 480 -19.09 14.20 -21.58
CA ASP A 480 -17.97 14.66 -22.39
C ASP A 480 -18.37 14.72 -23.88
N LYS A 481 -18.48 15.92 -24.44
CA LYS A 481 -18.81 16.09 -25.86
C LYS A 481 -17.78 15.49 -26.80
N ASN A 482 -16.53 15.35 -26.33
CA ASN A 482 -15.44 14.81 -27.15
C ASN A 482 -15.34 13.27 -27.06
N GLU A 483 -16.22 12.61 -26.32
CA GLU A 483 -16.26 11.15 -26.26
C GLU A 483 -16.87 10.59 -27.56
N ARG A 484 -16.00 10.01 -28.41
CA ARG A 484 -16.38 9.50 -29.74
C ARG A 484 -17.19 8.20 -29.62
N ASN A 485 -18.10 7.99 -30.57
CA ASN A 485 -18.92 6.77 -30.70
C ASN A 485 -19.84 6.48 -29.50
N VAL A 486 -20.25 7.49 -28.74
CA VAL A 486 -21.19 7.35 -27.63
C VAL A 486 -22.36 8.29 -27.82
N ASP A 487 -23.56 7.71 -27.82
CA ASP A 487 -24.80 8.46 -27.76
C ASP A 487 -25.27 8.56 -26.30
N HIS A 488 -24.90 9.66 -25.63
CA HIS A 488 -25.21 9.88 -24.22
C HIS A 488 -26.71 10.09 -23.97
N ARG A 489 -27.45 10.64 -24.95
CA ARG A 489 -28.92 10.77 -24.87
C ARG A 489 -29.56 9.39 -24.88
N LYS A 490 -29.13 8.50 -25.75
CA LYS A 490 -29.61 7.11 -25.78
C LYS A 490 -29.33 6.38 -24.47
N LEU A 491 -28.13 6.53 -23.90
CA LEU A 491 -27.81 5.94 -22.59
C LEU A 491 -28.70 6.50 -21.48
N PHE A 492 -28.93 7.80 -21.47
CA PHE A 492 -29.86 8.43 -20.53
C PHE A 492 -31.29 7.88 -20.68
N TRP A 493 -31.76 7.73 -21.91
CA TRP A 493 -33.06 7.11 -22.22
C TRP A 493 -33.18 5.69 -21.65
N GLU A 494 -32.17 4.87 -21.85
CA GLU A 494 -32.17 3.50 -21.33
C GLU A 494 -32.23 3.47 -19.80
N ILE A 495 -31.56 4.40 -19.13
CA ILE A 495 -31.64 4.56 -17.67
C ILE A 495 -33.07 4.99 -17.27
N MET A 496 -33.67 5.94 -17.96
CA MET A 496 -35.04 6.39 -17.65
C MET A 496 -36.07 5.28 -17.84
N LYS A 497 -35.92 4.40 -18.81
CA LYS A 497 -36.75 3.19 -18.97
C LYS A 497 -36.70 2.30 -17.72
N ILE A 498 -35.48 2.11 -17.16
CA ILE A 498 -35.35 1.32 -15.94
C ILE A 498 -36.01 2.01 -14.74
N PHE A 499 -35.97 3.34 -14.65
CA PHE A 499 -36.74 4.09 -13.63
C PHE A 499 -38.26 3.82 -13.77
N GLN A 500 -38.78 3.80 -15.00
CA GLN A 500 -40.18 3.46 -15.27
C GLN A 500 -40.50 2.01 -14.90
N GLU A 501 -39.62 1.04 -15.29
CA GLU A 501 -39.76 -0.36 -14.89
C GLU A 501 -39.78 -0.53 -13.36
N LYS A 502 -39.12 0.36 -12.62
CA LYS A 502 -39.09 0.41 -11.16
C LYS A 502 -40.22 1.21 -10.54
N LYS A 503 -41.17 1.65 -11.35
CA LYS A 503 -42.38 2.41 -10.91
C LYS A 503 -42.03 3.72 -10.18
N PHE A 504 -40.99 4.43 -10.61
CA PHE A 504 -40.84 5.83 -10.25
C PHE A 504 -41.96 6.65 -10.89
N MET A 505 -42.39 7.68 -10.20
CA MET A 505 -43.40 8.61 -10.73
C MET A 505 -42.73 9.58 -11.69
N PHE A 506 -43.31 9.78 -12.83
CA PHE A 506 -42.94 10.79 -13.81
C PHE A 506 -44.08 11.77 -14.01
N SER A 507 -43.76 13.03 -14.21
CA SER A 507 -44.78 14.01 -14.59
C SER A 507 -45.39 13.67 -15.96
N ASN A 508 -46.64 14.04 -16.16
CA ASN A 508 -47.34 13.73 -17.41
C ASN A 508 -46.67 14.32 -18.66
N ASP A 509 -45.97 15.43 -18.50
CA ASP A 509 -45.22 16.13 -19.54
C ASP A 509 -43.76 15.69 -19.64
N PHE A 510 -43.31 14.70 -18.83
CA PHE A 510 -41.95 14.24 -18.86
C PHE A 510 -41.59 13.60 -20.20
N HIS A 511 -40.58 14.16 -20.84
CA HIS A 511 -39.99 13.57 -22.04
C HIS A 511 -38.47 13.66 -21.96
N PRO A 512 -37.72 12.56 -22.10
CA PRO A 512 -36.27 12.56 -21.95
C PRO A 512 -35.50 13.51 -22.85
N ASN A 513 -36.07 13.88 -24.01
CA ASN A 513 -35.45 14.86 -24.92
C ASN A 513 -35.56 16.31 -24.40
N ASN A 514 -36.47 16.58 -23.46
CA ASN A 514 -36.62 17.89 -22.83
C ASN A 514 -35.78 18.05 -21.56
N VAL A 515 -35.09 17.00 -21.16
CA VAL A 515 -34.18 17.04 -20.01
C VAL A 515 -32.94 17.85 -20.33
N LYS A 516 -32.55 18.72 -19.41
CA LYS A 516 -31.40 19.60 -19.59
C LYS A 516 -30.09 18.81 -19.61
N GLU A 517 -29.28 19.07 -20.62
CA GLU A 517 -27.96 18.43 -20.78
C GLU A 517 -26.81 19.45 -20.74
N TYR A 518 -25.68 19.03 -20.22
CA TYR A 518 -24.49 19.85 -20.08
C TYR A 518 -23.28 19.17 -20.70
N PRO A 519 -23.00 19.46 -22.00
CA PRO A 519 -21.82 18.91 -22.68
C PRO A 519 -20.56 19.67 -22.29
N ILE A 520 -19.56 18.96 -21.77
CA ILE A 520 -18.25 19.53 -21.42
C ILE A 520 -17.27 19.28 -22.57
N ASN A 521 -16.78 20.34 -23.20
CA ASN A 521 -15.79 20.28 -24.30
C ASN A 521 -14.37 20.45 -23.77
N ASN A 522 -14.15 21.50 -22.98
CA ASN A 522 -12.86 21.92 -22.44
C ASN A 522 -13.04 22.62 -21.09
N THR A 523 -11.95 23.11 -20.52
CA THR A 523 -11.97 23.79 -19.22
C THR A 523 -12.74 25.11 -19.26
N SER A 524 -12.62 25.90 -20.35
CA SER A 524 -13.33 27.18 -20.46
C SER A 524 -14.85 26.99 -20.55
N ASN A 525 -15.30 26.02 -21.33
CA ASN A 525 -16.70 25.66 -21.43
C ASN A 525 -17.24 25.10 -20.08
N TRP A 526 -16.42 24.40 -19.33
CA TRP A 526 -16.79 23.92 -18.00
C TRP A 526 -17.04 25.10 -17.03
N GLU A 527 -16.22 26.15 -17.08
CA GLU A 527 -16.44 27.36 -16.26
C GLU A 527 -17.76 28.07 -16.62
N GLU A 528 -18.12 28.12 -17.91
CA GLU A 528 -19.39 28.65 -18.37
C GLU A 528 -20.58 27.82 -17.87
N ILE A 529 -20.45 26.48 -17.92
CA ILE A 529 -21.45 25.55 -17.40
C ILE A 529 -21.60 25.74 -15.89
N LYS A 530 -20.51 25.88 -15.13
CA LYS A 530 -20.57 26.18 -13.69
C LYS A 530 -21.34 27.47 -13.41
N LYS A 531 -21.06 28.55 -14.14
CA LYS A 531 -21.77 29.81 -14.00
C LYS A 531 -23.28 29.69 -14.32
N SER A 532 -23.60 28.88 -15.31
CA SER A 532 -25.00 28.58 -15.67
C SER A 532 -25.71 27.77 -14.59
N LEU A 533 -25.02 26.75 -14.04
CA LEU A 533 -25.54 25.89 -12.98
C LEU A 533 -25.79 26.65 -11.67
N LEU A 534 -24.93 27.61 -11.34
CA LEU A 534 -25.05 28.45 -10.14
C LEU A 534 -26.26 29.38 -10.19
N LYS A 535 -26.81 29.66 -11.39
CA LYS A 535 -28.01 30.46 -11.58
C LYS A 535 -29.30 29.64 -11.49
N ILE A 536 -29.20 28.33 -11.36
CA ILE A 536 -30.37 27.46 -11.28
C ILE A 536 -31.00 27.61 -9.90
N ASP A 537 -32.31 27.87 -9.87
CA ASP A 537 -33.08 27.86 -8.64
C ASP A 537 -33.04 26.46 -7.99
N ASN A 538 -32.59 26.39 -6.75
CA ASN A 538 -32.52 25.16 -5.96
C ASN A 538 -33.79 24.89 -5.15
N SER A 539 -34.90 25.60 -5.42
CA SER A 539 -36.18 25.37 -4.75
C SER A 539 -36.75 23.97 -4.99
N GLU A 540 -36.37 23.31 -6.08
CA GLU A 540 -36.74 21.93 -6.38
C GLU A 540 -35.61 20.97 -6.03
N ASN A 541 -35.97 19.81 -5.48
CA ASN A 541 -35.00 18.71 -5.25
C ASN A 541 -34.48 18.17 -6.57
N LYS A 542 -33.29 18.60 -6.96
CA LYS A 542 -32.64 18.20 -8.22
C LYS A 542 -31.66 17.07 -8.03
N PHE A 543 -31.47 16.25 -9.07
CA PHE A 543 -30.39 15.30 -9.12
C PHE A 543 -29.78 15.19 -10.52
N GLY A 544 -28.51 14.81 -10.60
CA GLY A 544 -27.79 14.74 -11.86
C GLY A 544 -27.11 13.40 -12.10
N ILE A 545 -27.06 12.99 -13.39
CA ILE A 545 -26.30 11.85 -13.85
C ILE A 545 -25.09 12.38 -14.62
N ILE A 546 -23.88 11.96 -14.23
CA ILE A 546 -22.65 12.37 -14.89
C ILE A 546 -22.04 11.16 -15.60
N PHE A 547 -22.08 11.21 -16.93
CA PHE A 547 -21.43 10.21 -17.79
C PHE A 547 -19.94 10.52 -17.88
N CYS A 548 -19.13 9.70 -17.22
CA CYS A 548 -17.68 9.91 -17.13
C CYS A 548 -16.96 9.19 -18.26
N SER A 549 -16.46 9.96 -19.22
CA SER A 549 -15.38 9.54 -20.11
C SER A 549 -14.08 9.41 -19.32
N GLN A 550 -13.02 8.90 -19.97
CA GLN A 550 -11.68 8.83 -19.35
C GLN A 550 -11.16 10.22 -18.93
N ARG A 551 -11.56 11.29 -19.62
CA ARG A 551 -11.23 12.68 -19.29
C ARG A 551 -12.01 13.17 -18.06
N LEU A 552 -13.33 12.99 -18.03
CA LEU A 552 -14.16 13.41 -16.91
C LEU A 552 -13.88 12.57 -15.64
N GLU A 553 -13.40 11.33 -15.80
CA GLU A 553 -12.94 10.53 -14.65
C GLU A 553 -11.75 11.20 -13.93
N LYS A 554 -10.84 11.85 -14.67
CA LYS A 554 -9.75 12.66 -14.09
C LYS A 554 -10.26 13.90 -13.34
N MET A 555 -11.37 14.47 -13.78
CA MET A 555 -12.04 15.64 -13.16
C MET A 555 -13.01 15.25 -12.03
N TYR A 556 -13.08 13.98 -11.66
CA TYR A 556 -14.07 13.47 -10.68
C TYR A 556 -14.12 14.28 -9.37
N VAL A 557 -12.97 14.59 -8.79
CA VAL A 557 -12.90 15.32 -7.52
C VAL A 557 -13.45 16.73 -7.65
N GLU A 558 -13.13 17.42 -8.75
CA GLU A 558 -13.63 18.76 -9.04
C GLU A 558 -15.14 18.77 -9.25
N LEU A 559 -15.63 17.88 -10.12
CA LEU A 559 -17.06 17.72 -10.39
C LEU A 559 -17.85 17.42 -9.10
N LYS A 560 -17.37 16.45 -8.31
CA LYS A 560 -18.02 16.11 -7.04
C LYS A 560 -17.99 17.26 -6.03
N SER A 561 -16.87 17.97 -5.94
CA SER A 561 -16.77 19.13 -5.05
C SER A 561 -17.73 20.24 -5.45
N PHE A 562 -17.82 20.54 -6.74
CA PHE A 562 -18.74 21.54 -7.25
C PHE A 562 -20.21 21.19 -6.95
N PHE A 563 -20.66 20.01 -7.37
CA PHE A 563 -22.05 19.62 -7.17
C PHE A 563 -22.42 19.43 -5.69
N ASN A 564 -21.55 18.79 -4.89
CA ASN A 564 -21.90 18.51 -3.49
C ASN A 564 -21.70 19.70 -2.56
N LYS A 565 -20.68 20.56 -2.79
CA LYS A 565 -20.34 21.64 -1.86
C LYS A 565 -20.92 22.99 -2.27
N GLN A 566 -20.89 23.29 -3.57
CA GLN A 566 -21.36 24.60 -4.06
C GLN A 566 -22.84 24.59 -4.42
N LEU A 567 -23.29 23.58 -5.15
CA LEU A 567 -24.69 23.48 -5.57
C LEU A 567 -25.59 22.71 -4.61
N GLN A 568 -24.99 21.83 -3.77
CA GLN A 568 -25.71 20.91 -2.88
C GLN A 568 -26.71 19.99 -3.63
N ILE A 569 -26.40 19.69 -4.89
CA ILE A 569 -27.21 18.79 -5.73
C ILE A 569 -26.57 17.40 -5.72
N PRO A 570 -27.31 16.34 -5.35
CA PRO A 570 -26.83 14.97 -5.43
C PRO A 570 -26.56 14.59 -6.89
N THR A 571 -25.37 14.00 -7.14
CA THR A 571 -25.00 13.53 -8.47
C THR A 571 -24.47 12.11 -8.42
N GLN A 572 -24.85 11.33 -9.44
CA GLN A 572 -24.31 10.00 -9.65
C GLN A 572 -23.37 9.97 -10.84
N HIS A 573 -22.10 9.66 -10.58
CA HIS A 573 -21.10 9.50 -11.61
C HIS A 573 -21.09 8.06 -12.14
N VAL A 574 -21.10 7.91 -13.45
CA VAL A 574 -21.16 6.61 -14.13
C VAL A 574 -20.12 6.57 -15.24
N ILE A 575 -19.26 5.57 -15.21
CA ILE A 575 -18.21 5.39 -16.25
C ILE A 575 -18.90 4.91 -17.53
N THR A 576 -18.90 5.73 -18.58
CA THR A 576 -19.59 5.50 -19.86
C THR A 576 -19.22 4.15 -20.47
N LYS A 577 -17.92 3.85 -20.56
CA LYS A 577 -17.42 2.58 -21.11
C LYS A 577 -18.04 1.33 -20.46
N LYS A 578 -18.37 1.42 -19.18
CA LYS A 578 -18.99 0.29 -18.46
C LYS A 578 -20.46 0.10 -18.77
N LEU A 579 -21.16 1.16 -19.16
CA LEU A 579 -22.57 1.09 -19.57
C LEU A 579 -22.71 0.47 -20.96
N LEU A 580 -21.71 0.63 -21.82
CA LEU A 580 -21.68 0.10 -23.17
C LEU A 580 -21.33 -1.40 -23.24
N ASP A 581 -20.97 -2.04 -22.11
CA ASP A 581 -20.55 -3.45 -22.05
C ASP A 581 -21.77 -4.40 -22.08
N GLY A 582 -22.59 -4.34 -23.10
CA GLY A 582 -23.66 -5.28 -23.40
C GLY A 582 -24.52 -5.67 -22.17
N ARG A 583 -24.61 -6.97 -21.87
CA ARG A 583 -25.40 -7.50 -20.73
C ARG A 583 -24.94 -6.92 -19.38
N ARG A 584 -23.65 -6.65 -19.21
CA ARG A 584 -23.12 -6.05 -17.97
C ARG A 584 -23.50 -4.59 -17.86
N GLY A 585 -23.55 -3.85 -18.96
CA GLY A 585 -23.99 -2.46 -18.99
C GLY A 585 -25.42 -2.31 -18.49
N ARG A 586 -26.34 -3.15 -18.96
CA ARG A 586 -27.74 -3.14 -18.48
C ARG A 586 -27.84 -3.46 -16.97
N THR A 587 -27.06 -4.41 -16.48
CA THR A 587 -26.99 -4.72 -15.04
C THR A 587 -26.48 -3.51 -14.25
N MET A 588 -25.53 -2.76 -14.79
CA MET A 588 -25.01 -1.56 -14.13
C MET A 588 -26.02 -0.43 -14.10
N MET A 589 -26.75 -0.20 -15.21
CA MET A 589 -27.85 0.78 -15.25
C MET A 589 -28.92 0.42 -14.21
N TYR A 590 -29.28 -0.86 -14.12
CA TYR A 590 -30.21 -1.34 -13.11
C TYR A 590 -29.73 -1.04 -11.68
N ASN A 591 -28.46 -1.39 -11.36
CA ASN A 591 -27.88 -1.11 -10.05
C ASN A 591 -27.74 0.39 -9.76
N LEU A 592 -27.57 1.22 -10.80
CA LEU A 592 -27.58 2.67 -10.68
C LEU A 592 -28.96 3.16 -10.20
N VAL A 593 -30.00 2.72 -10.86
CA VAL A 593 -31.38 3.11 -10.50
C VAL A 593 -31.73 2.65 -9.08
N VAL A 594 -31.35 1.40 -8.73
CA VAL A 594 -31.57 0.89 -7.36
C VAL A 594 -30.80 1.67 -6.30
N LYS A 595 -29.68 2.28 -6.62
CA LYS A 595 -28.95 3.17 -5.69
C LYS A 595 -29.61 4.53 -5.50
N LEU A 596 -30.38 4.96 -6.49
CA LEU A 596 -31.11 6.23 -6.45
C LEU A 596 -32.50 6.08 -5.83
N MET A 597 -32.95 4.86 -5.57
CA MET A 597 -34.12 4.52 -4.75
C MET A 597 -33.88 4.83 -3.28
#